data_184f9a4acf6d602eabadd32df5cf0c97
#
_entry.id   184f9a4acf6d602eabadd32df5cf0c97
#
_cell.length_a   1.000
_cell.length_b   1.000
_cell.length_c   1.000
_cell.angle_alpha   90.00
_cell.angle_beta   90.00
_cell.angle_gamma   90.00
#
_symmetry.space_group_name_H-M   'P 1'
#
loop_
_entity.id
_entity.type
_entity.pdbx_description
1 polymer ?
#
loop_
_entity_poly.entity_id
_entity_poly.type
_entity_poly.pdbx_seq_one_letter_code
_entity_poly.pdbx_strand_id
1 'polypeptide(L)'
;LNAPSSRQIIWTRGTTEAINLVANGLAEKLKPGDEILLSQMEHHANIVPWQMLAERTGAKVVPIQITPEGELDRESFHCLLGERTRILAFTHVSNALGTINPVADMVAKAKAQGVITLIDGAQAVPHFQVDVQALDCDFYVFSAHKVVGPTGIGVLYGKADLLEAMPPWQGGGEMIERVSFAGTTYNTLPYKFEAGTPAVAEA
;
A
#
# COMPACT_ATOMS: atom_id res chain seq x y z
N LEU A 1 -12.54 8.35 2.51
CA LEU A 1 -11.09 8.52 2.68
C LEU A 1 -10.62 9.98 2.69
N ASN A 2 -11.45 10.92 2.25
CA ASN A 2 -11.04 12.32 2.05
C ASN A 2 -9.80 12.48 1.13
N ALA A 3 -9.76 11.70 0.03
CA ALA A 3 -8.69 11.83 -0.95
C ALA A 3 -8.77 13.20 -1.67
N PRO A 4 -7.64 13.86 -1.96
CA PRO A 4 -7.63 15.18 -2.64
C PRO A 4 -8.22 15.14 -4.05
N SER A 5 -8.14 13.99 -4.73
CA SER A 5 -8.63 13.82 -6.10
C SER A 5 -9.00 12.37 -6.37
N SER A 6 -9.99 12.13 -7.22
CA SER A 6 -10.32 10.79 -7.72
C SER A 6 -9.17 10.13 -8.51
N ARG A 7 -8.27 10.92 -9.10
CA ARG A 7 -7.05 10.41 -9.75
C ARG A 7 -6.11 9.64 -8.81
N GLN A 8 -6.28 9.80 -7.51
CA GLN A 8 -5.49 9.13 -6.47
C GLN A 8 -6.18 7.86 -5.93
N ILE A 9 -7.31 7.49 -6.51
CA ILE A 9 -8.06 6.28 -6.16
C ILE A 9 -7.97 5.31 -7.32
N ILE A 10 -7.37 4.15 -7.08
CA ILE A 10 -7.22 3.07 -8.04
C ILE A 10 -8.15 1.91 -7.62
N TRP A 11 -8.98 1.46 -8.53
CA TRP A 11 -9.80 0.29 -8.31
C TRP A 11 -8.97 -0.99 -8.45
N THR A 12 -9.11 -1.88 -7.50
CA THR A 12 -8.44 -3.18 -7.46
C THR A 12 -9.44 -4.28 -7.10
N ARG A 13 -9.04 -5.53 -7.15
CA ARG A 13 -9.89 -6.65 -6.71
C ARG A 13 -9.93 -6.84 -5.19
N GLY A 14 -9.16 -6.06 -4.44
CA GLY A 14 -9.09 -6.09 -3.00
C GLY A 14 -7.74 -5.63 -2.47
N THR A 15 -7.62 -5.57 -1.15
CA THR A 15 -6.39 -5.15 -0.44
C THR A 15 -5.15 -5.92 -0.92
N THR A 16 -5.27 -7.23 -1.15
CA THR A 16 -4.15 -8.06 -1.61
C THR A 16 -3.61 -7.59 -2.95
N GLU A 17 -4.47 -7.34 -3.93
CA GLU A 17 -4.03 -6.83 -5.23
C GLU A 17 -3.44 -5.44 -5.11
N ALA A 18 -4.05 -4.56 -4.32
CA ALA A 18 -3.55 -3.21 -4.07
C ALA A 18 -2.11 -3.21 -3.50
N ILE A 19 -1.82 -4.06 -2.52
CA ILE A 19 -0.47 -4.18 -1.95
C ILE A 19 0.51 -4.75 -2.98
N ASN A 20 0.11 -5.76 -3.76
CA ASN A 20 0.96 -6.30 -4.83
C ASN A 20 1.28 -5.25 -5.90
N LEU A 21 0.31 -4.41 -6.29
CA LEU A 21 0.51 -3.30 -7.22
C LEU A 21 1.59 -2.35 -6.69
N VAL A 22 1.46 -1.90 -5.44
CA VAL A 22 2.44 -0.99 -4.82
C VAL A 22 3.81 -1.65 -4.70
N ALA A 23 3.88 -2.89 -4.22
CA ALA A 23 5.14 -3.62 -4.10
C ALA A 23 5.86 -3.77 -5.45
N ASN A 24 5.13 -4.08 -6.52
CA ASN A 24 5.71 -4.15 -7.86
C ASN A 24 6.14 -2.77 -8.37
N GLY A 25 5.32 -1.74 -8.18
CA GLY A 25 5.60 -0.38 -8.62
C GLY A 25 6.80 0.28 -7.93
N LEU A 26 7.13 -0.17 -6.73
CA LEU A 26 8.28 0.34 -5.96
C LEU A 26 9.58 -0.46 -6.18
N ALA A 27 9.57 -1.50 -7.02
CA ALA A 27 10.73 -2.38 -7.18
C ALA A 27 12.02 -1.63 -7.58
N GLU A 28 11.93 -0.66 -8.47
CA GLU A 28 13.08 0.12 -8.94
C GLU A 28 13.63 1.13 -7.90
N LYS A 29 12.88 1.35 -6.83
CA LYS A 29 13.31 2.22 -5.72
C LYS A 29 14.15 1.49 -4.66
N LEU A 30 14.27 0.18 -4.78
CA LEU A 30 14.99 -0.65 -3.83
C LEU A 30 16.28 -1.21 -4.42
N LYS A 31 17.27 -1.34 -3.57
CA LYS A 31 18.58 -1.94 -3.88
C LYS A 31 18.99 -2.93 -2.78
N PRO A 32 19.97 -3.82 -3.06
CA PRO A 32 20.45 -4.75 -2.05
C PRO A 32 20.86 -4.06 -0.75
N GLY A 33 20.34 -4.59 0.37
CA GLY A 33 20.59 -4.07 1.72
C GLY A 33 19.60 -3.02 2.21
N ASP A 34 18.72 -2.51 1.36
CA ASP A 34 17.58 -1.69 1.81
C ASP A 34 16.61 -2.51 2.67
N GLU A 35 15.84 -1.84 3.52
CA GLU A 35 14.97 -2.48 4.50
C GLU A 35 13.50 -2.05 4.29
N ILE A 36 12.61 -3.05 4.38
CA ILE A 36 11.16 -2.92 4.37
C ILE A 36 10.68 -3.27 5.78
N LEU A 37 10.18 -2.29 6.53
CA LEU A 37 9.66 -2.51 7.87
C LEU A 37 8.19 -2.93 7.79
N LEU A 38 7.85 -4.03 8.44
CA LEU A 38 6.47 -4.54 8.60
C LEU A 38 6.19 -4.74 10.09
N SER A 39 4.93 -4.63 10.53
CA SER A 39 4.62 -5.06 11.89
C SER A 39 4.49 -6.58 11.99
N GLN A 40 4.73 -7.15 13.17
CA GLN A 40 4.48 -8.58 13.41
C GLN A 40 3.00 -8.96 13.40
N MET A 41 2.09 -8.01 13.48
CA MET A 41 0.64 -8.26 13.50
C MET A 41 -0.01 -8.21 12.12
N GLU A 42 0.79 -8.20 11.03
CA GLU A 42 0.26 -8.06 9.67
C GLU A 42 -0.54 -9.27 9.21
N HIS A 43 -1.58 -9.00 8.43
CA HIS A 43 -2.21 -10.02 7.61
C HIS A 43 -1.23 -10.49 6.51
N HIS A 44 -1.32 -11.76 6.10
CA HIS A 44 -0.43 -12.33 5.07
C HIS A 44 -0.40 -11.51 3.77
N ALA A 45 -1.49 -10.84 3.42
CA ALA A 45 -1.56 -9.93 2.27
C ALA A 45 -0.58 -8.76 2.35
N ASN A 46 -0.19 -8.36 3.58
CA ASN A 46 0.80 -7.30 3.82
C ASN A 46 2.15 -7.85 4.32
N ILE A 47 2.43 -9.12 4.08
CA ILE A 47 3.74 -9.74 4.34
C ILE A 47 4.31 -10.29 3.02
N VAL A 48 3.58 -11.20 2.39
CA VAL A 48 4.08 -11.99 1.25
C VAL A 48 4.52 -11.13 0.06
N PRO A 49 3.78 -10.09 -0.38
CA PRO A 49 4.24 -9.25 -1.50
C PRO A 49 5.58 -8.57 -1.22
N TRP A 50 5.82 -8.16 0.01
CA TRP A 50 7.08 -7.54 0.43
C TRP A 50 8.24 -8.52 0.50
N GLN A 51 7.99 -9.77 0.91
CA GLN A 51 8.98 -10.86 0.83
C GLN A 51 9.38 -11.14 -0.62
N MET A 52 8.39 -11.27 -1.51
CA MET A 52 8.63 -11.46 -2.95
C MET A 52 9.41 -10.28 -3.57
N LEU A 53 9.12 -9.05 -3.14
CA LEU A 53 9.86 -7.86 -3.56
C LEU A 53 11.30 -7.90 -3.04
N ALA A 54 11.49 -8.23 -1.77
CA ALA A 54 12.80 -8.32 -1.14
C ALA A 54 13.70 -9.37 -1.83
N GLU A 55 13.15 -10.55 -2.17
CA GLU A 55 13.86 -11.58 -2.93
C GLU A 55 14.37 -11.08 -4.29
N ARG A 56 13.55 -10.31 -5.00
CA ARG A 56 13.90 -9.79 -6.33
C ARG A 56 14.93 -8.65 -6.30
N THR A 57 14.91 -7.84 -5.24
CA THR A 57 15.70 -6.61 -5.16
C THR A 57 16.95 -6.75 -4.29
N GLY A 58 17.05 -7.81 -3.49
CA GLY A 58 18.07 -7.98 -2.47
C GLY A 58 17.84 -7.12 -1.21
N ALA A 59 16.68 -6.51 -1.08
CA ALA A 59 16.22 -5.84 0.14
C ALA A 59 15.90 -6.86 1.24
N LYS A 60 15.60 -6.39 2.45
CA LYS A 60 15.26 -7.24 3.59
C LYS A 60 13.94 -6.81 4.21
N VAL A 61 13.09 -7.77 4.52
CA VAL A 61 11.92 -7.55 5.38
C VAL A 61 12.37 -7.61 6.84
N VAL A 62 12.05 -6.58 7.59
CA VAL A 62 12.42 -6.43 9.01
C VAL A 62 11.17 -6.24 9.86
N PRO A 63 10.85 -7.16 10.79
CA PRO A 63 9.64 -7.07 11.60
C PRO A 63 9.80 -6.10 12.77
N ILE A 64 8.87 -5.16 12.90
CA ILE A 64 8.65 -4.37 14.11
C ILE A 64 7.94 -5.28 15.11
N GLN A 65 8.51 -5.39 16.32
CA GLN A 65 8.00 -6.28 17.36
C GLN A 65 6.64 -5.79 17.89
N ILE A 66 5.93 -6.70 18.58
CA ILE A 66 4.74 -6.37 19.36
C ILE A 66 5.00 -6.67 20.86
N THR A 67 4.31 -5.93 21.71
CA THR A 67 4.38 -6.16 23.16
C THR A 67 3.55 -7.39 23.56
N PRO A 68 3.73 -7.93 24.79
CA PRO A 68 2.87 -9.00 25.30
C PRO A 68 1.38 -8.65 25.32
N GLU A 69 1.04 -7.36 25.39
CA GLU A 69 -0.33 -6.84 25.38
C GLU A 69 -0.92 -6.77 23.95
N GLY A 70 -0.11 -7.09 22.94
CA GLY A 70 -0.52 -7.08 21.52
C GLY A 70 -0.52 -5.67 20.91
N GLU A 71 0.25 -4.75 21.46
CA GLU A 71 0.49 -3.43 20.90
C GLU A 71 1.77 -3.40 20.06
N LEU A 72 1.88 -2.46 19.13
CA LEU A 72 3.12 -2.21 18.40
C LEU A 72 4.19 -1.69 19.37
N ASP A 73 5.34 -2.35 19.39
CA ASP A 73 6.50 -1.91 20.19
C ASP A 73 7.13 -0.68 19.55
N ARG A 74 6.85 0.49 20.13
CA ARG A 74 7.34 1.78 19.65
C ARG A 74 8.85 1.92 19.76
N GLU A 75 9.45 1.31 20.77
CA GLU A 75 10.91 1.35 20.95
C GLU A 75 11.58 0.53 19.85
N SER A 76 11.07 -0.69 19.58
CA SER A 76 11.48 -1.49 18.43
C SER A 76 11.36 -0.71 17.11
N PHE A 77 10.22 -0.04 16.86
CA PHE A 77 10.05 0.79 15.68
C PHE A 77 11.10 1.90 15.57
N HIS A 78 11.36 2.63 16.66
CA HIS A 78 12.34 3.71 16.65
C HIS A 78 13.77 3.21 16.40
N CYS A 79 14.14 2.06 16.95
CA CYS A 79 15.45 1.46 16.74
C CYS A 79 15.65 0.95 15.29
N LEU A 80 14.58 0.48 14.65
CA LEU A 80 14.62 -0.09 13.31
C LEU A 80 14.53 0.98 12.21
N LEU A 81 13.85 2.10 12.48
CA LEU A 81 13.69 3.19 11.51
C LEU A 81 15.02 3.92 11.31
N GLY A 82 15.70 3.69 10.19
CA GLY A 82 17.05 4.22 9.95
C GLY A 82 17.38 4.42 8.47
N GLU A 83 18.64 4.72 8.21
CA GLU A 83 19.16 5.08 6.87
C GLU A 83 18.91 4.04 5.77
N ARG A 84 18.73 2.76 6.13
CA ARG A 84 18.42 1.69 5.17
C ARG A 84 16.93 1.50 4.95
N THR A 85 16.09 2.04 5.80
CA THR A 85 14.63 1.91 5.68
C THR A 85 14.15 2.67 4.45
N ARG A 86 13.42 2.00 3.55
CA ARG A 86 12.81 2.59 2.35
C ARG A 86 11.30 2.53 2.38
N ILE A 87 10.75 1.49 2.98
CA ILE A 87 9.31 1.26 3.04
C ILE A 87 8.92 0.91 4.47
N LEU A 88 7.83 1.49 4.93
CA LEU A 88 7.11 1.11 6.14
C LEU A 88 5.69 0.71 5.74
N ALA A 89 5.34 -0.57 5.89
CA ALA A 89 4.00 -1.05 5.61
C ALA A 89 3.42 -1.72 6.86
N PHE A 90 2.24 -1.26 7.32
CA PHE A 90 1.62 -1.83 8.51
C PHE A 90 0.11 -1.62 8.55
N THR A 91 -0.57 -2.45 9.34
CA THR A 91 -2.03 -2.39 9.48
C THR A 91 -2.46 -1.23 10.39
N HIS A 92 -3.56 -0.55 10.01
CA HIS A 92 -4.18 0.48 10.86
C HIS A 92 -4.90 -0.15 12.06
N VAL A 93 -5.64 -1.24 11.80
CA VAL A 93 -6.29 -2.06 12.83
C VAL A 93 -5.96 -3.52 12.58
N SER A 94 -5.43 -4.21 13.59
CA SER A 94 -5.11 -5.63 13.48
C SER A 94 -6.36 -6.48 13.32
N ASN A 95 -6.39 -7.34 12.30
CA ASN A 95 -7.48 -8.29 12.09
C ASN A 95 -7.50 -9.43 13.13
N ALA A 96 -6.39 -9.68 13.80
CA ALA A 96 -6.26 -10.75 14.79
C ALA A 96 -6.44 -10.24 16.23
N LEU A 97 -5.91 -9.05 16.53
CA LEU A 97 -5.84 -8.51 17.89
C LEU A 97 -6.87 -7.39 18.14
N GLY A 98 -7.35 -6.73 17.07
CA GLY A 98 -8.20 -5.53 17.19
C GLY A 98 -7.45 -4.27 17.61
N THR A 99 -6.14 -4.36 17.81
CA THR A 99 -5.28 -3.23 18.18
C THR A 99 -5.34 -2.15 17.11
N ILE A 100 -5.60 -0.91 17.52
CA ILE A 100 -5.55 0.29 16.67
C ILE A 100 -4.14 0.88 16.76
N ASN A 101 -3.41 0.86 15.66
CA ASN A 101 -2.05 1.36 15.61
C ASN A 101 -1.98 2.89 15.50
N PRO A 102 -0.94 3.54 16.04
CA PRO A 102 -0.77 5.01 16.02
C PRO A 102 -0.25 5.48 14.65
N VAL A 103 -1.07 5.33 13.59
CA VAL A 103 -0.66 5.54 12.19
C VAL A 103 -0.10 6.93 11.96
N ALA A 104 -0.77 7.99 12.44
CA ALA A 104 -0.33 9.37 12.21
C ALA A 104 1.08 9.63 12.76
N ASP A 105 1.40 9.15 13.97
CA ASP A 105 2.72 9.31 14.60
C ASP A 105 3.80 8.54 13.82
N MET A 106 3.52 7.28 13.47
CA MET A 106 4.48 6.45 12.76
C MET A 106 4.74 6.94 11.33
N VAL A 107 3.70 7.37 10.62
CA VAL A 107 3.82 7.96 9.28
C VAL A 107 4.66 9.24 9.34
N ALA A 108 4.38 10.14 10.29
CA ALA A 108 5.15 11.38 10.42
C ALA A 108 6.65 11.11 10.64
N LYS A 109 6.99 10.13 11.48
CA LYS A 109 8.39 9.75 11.73
C LYS A 109 9.06 9.11 10.52
N ALA A 110 8.36 8.21 9.83
CA ALA A 110 8.85 7.58 8.61
C ALA A 110 9.12 8.62 7.51
N LYS A 111 8.18 9.53 7.29
CA LYS A 111 8.30 10.60 6.30
C LYS A 111 9.43 11.58 6.60
N ALA A 112 9.68 11.89 7.87
CA ALA A 112 10.82 12.73 8.27
C ALA A 112 12.17 12.13 7.84
N GLN A 113 12.23 10.83 7.55
CA GLN A 113 13.40 10.12 7.03
C GLN A 113 13.28 9.74 5.54
N GLY A 114 12.27 10.23 4.83
CA GLY A 114 12.05 9.94 3.41
C GLY A 114 11.57 8.50 3.13
N VAL A 115 11.01 7.82 4.12
CA VAL A 115 10.50 6.46 4.02
C VAL A 115 9.10 6.47 3.44
N ILE A 116 8.85 5.66 2.43
CA ILE A 116 7.52 5.49 1.80
C ILE A 116 6.63 4.66 2.72
N THR A 117 5.38 5.09 2.89
CA THR A 117 4.43 4.47 3.81
C THR A 117 3.24 3.84 3.10
N LEU A 118 2.89 2.59 3.46
CA LEU A 118 1.66 1.93 3.05
C LEU A 118 0.89 1.47 4.29
N ILE A 119 -0.39 1.83 4.35
CA ILE A 119 -1.26 1.49 5.46
C ILE A 119 -2.35 0.51 4.99
N ASP A 120 -2.37 -0.68 5.59
CA ASP A 120 -3.49 -1.61 5.42
C ASP A 120 -4.66 -1.18 6.31
N GLY A 121 -5.65 -0.56 5.67
CA GLY A 121 -6.87 -0.06 6.29
C GLY A 121 -8.04 -1.04 6.25
N ALA A 122 -7.82 -2.29 5.85
CA ALA A 122 -8.89 -3.25 5.63
C ALA A 122 -9.81 -3.45 6.83
N GLN A 123 -9.30 -3.31 8.05
CA GLN A 123 -10.09 -3.37 9.28
C GLN A 123 -10.43 -1.98 9.87
N ALA A 124 -9.82 -0.91 9.40
CA ALA A 124 -10.09 0.43 9.92
C ALA A 124 -11.31 1.07 9.26
N VAL A 125 -11.36 1.03 7.92
CA VAL A 125 -12.42 1.70 7.13
C VAL A 125 -13.85 1.27 7.51
N PRO A 126 -14.14 -0.02 7.87
CA PRO A 126 -15.46 -0.40 8.33
C PRO A 126 -15.85 0.14 9.71
N HIS A 127 -14.90 0.59 10.53
CA HIS A 127 -15.14 0.90 11.94
C HIS A 127 -15.11 2.39 12.27
N PHE A 128 -14.34 3.19 11.52
CA PHE A 128 -14.26 4.63 11.74
C PHE A 128 -13.88 5.40 10.47
N GLN A 129 -14.10 6.70 10.50
CA GLN A 129 -13.75 7.57 9.39
C GLN A 129 -12.23 7.68 9.25
N VAL A 130 -11.73 7.43 8.04
CA VAL A 130 -10.31 7.57 7.70
C VAL A 130 -10.12 8.81 6.84
N ASP A 131 -9.17 9.65 7.22
CA ASP A 131 -8.75 10.84 6.48
C ASP A 131 -7.27 10.67 6.06
N VAL A 132 -7.06 10.33 4.79
CA VAL A 132 -5.71 10.08 4.27
C VAL A 132 -4.86 11.35 4.16
N GLN A 133 -5.50 12.52 4.06
CA GLN A 133 -4.78 13.80 4.09
C GLN A 133 -4.27 14.11 5.50
N ALA A 134 -5.09 13.87 6.52
CA ALA A 134 -4.68 14.04 7.91
C ALA A 134 -3.61 13.02 8.35
N LEU A 135 -3.69 11.76 7.86
CA LEU A 135 -2.67 10.74 8.09
C LEU A 135 -1.38 11.02 7.33
N ASP A 136 -1.47 11.72 6.22
CA ASP A 136 -0.37 12.05 5.29
C ASP A 136 0.43 10.82 4.80
N CYS A 137 -0.19 9.63 4.83
CA CYS A 137 0.39 8.40 4.31
C CYS A 137 0.50 8.43 2.78
N ASP A 138 1.45 7.67 2.23
CA ASP A 138 1.68 7.65 0.79
C ASP A 138 0.71 6.72 0.08
N PHE A 139 0.39 5.58 0.70
CA PHE A 139 -0.59 4.61 0.20
C PHE A 139 -1.52 4.16 1.33
N TYR A 140 -2.79 3.93 0.99
CA TYR A 140 -3.80 3.39 1.90
C TYR A 140 -4.68 2.40 1.14
N VAL A 141 -4.90 1.20 1.69
CA VAL A 141 -5.59 0.11 0.98
C VAL A 141 -6.71 -0.51 1.80
N PHE A 142 -7.79 -0.92 1.14
CA PHE A 142 -8.86 -1.70 1.77
C PHE A 142 -9.68 -2.48 0.74
N SER A 143 -10.56 -3.37 1.21
CA SER A 143 -11.46 -4.19 0.39
C SER A 143 -12.92 -3.86 0.66
N ALA A 144 -13.73 -3.78 -0.38
CA ALA A 144 -15.15 -3.41 -0.29
C ALA A 144 -15.99 -4.42 0.54
N HIS A 145 -15.70 -5.72 0.46
CA HIS A 145 -16.47 -6.73 1.22
C HIS A 145 -16.38 -6.58 2.74
N LYS A 146 -15.42 -5.79 3.24
CA LYS A 146 -15.32 -5.46 4.67
C LYS A 146 -16.09 -4.20 5.06
N VAL A 147 -16.55 -3.41 4.07
CA VAL A 147 -17.35 -2.19 4.25
C VAL A 147 -18.75 -2.32 3.65
N VAL A 148 -19.34 -3.51 3.80
CA VAL A 148 -20.71 -3.83 3.33
C VAL A 148 -20.84 -3.84 1.79
N GLY A 149 -19.74 -3.79 1.07
CA GLY A 149 -19.68 -3.90 -0.38
C GLY A 149 -19.49 -5.34 -0.87
N PRO A 150 -19.47 -5.56 -2.19
CA PRO A 150 -19.26 -6.89 -2.77
C PRO A 150 -17.81 -7.37 -2.64
N THR A 151 -17.61 -8.66 -2.86
CA THR A 151 -16.29 -9.25 -3.10
C THR A 151 -15.76 -8.86 -4.49
N GLY A 152 -14.44 -8.99 -4.71
CA GLY A 152 -13.86 -8.72 -6.03
C GLY A 152 -13.59 -7.24 -6.31
N ILE A 153 -13.84 -6.36 -5.34
CA ILE A 153 -13.51 -4.94 -5.39
C ILE A 153 -12.70 -4.52 -4.16
N GLY A 154 -11.75 -3.64 -4.39
CA GLY A 154 -10.96 -2.95 -3.39
C GLY A 154 -10.47 -1.61 -3.88
N VAL A 155 -9.84 -0.90 -3.01
CA VAL A 155 -9.34 0.46 -3.25
C VAL A 155 -7.89 0.57 -2.83
N LEU A 156 -7.10 1.17 -3.71
CA LEU A 156 -5.80 1.74 -3.40
C LEU A 156 -5.92 3.27 -3.50
N TYR A 157 -5.70 3.96 -2.39
CA TYR A 157 -5.32 5.36 -2.41
C TYR A 157 -3.80 5.45 -2.53
N GLY A 158 -3.32 6.38 -3.36
CA GLY A 158 -1.89 6.70 -3.46
C GLY A 158 -1.66 8.18 -3.75
N LYS A 159 -0.57 8.75 -3.24
CA LYS A 159 -0.15 10.11 -3.60
C LYS A 159 0.13 10.20 -5.10
N ALA A 160 -0.35 11.26 -5.73
CA ALA A 160 -0.28 11.43 -7.19
C ALA A 160 1.16 11.30 -7.71
N ASP A 161 2.11 11.96 -7.07
CA ASP A 161 3.52 11.98 -7.49
C ASP A 161 4.14 10.58 -7.49
N LEU A 162 3.79 9.76 -6.50
CA LEU A 162 4.27 8.37 -6.41
C LEU A 162 3.60 7.48 -7.45
N LEU A 163 2.28 7.61 -7.63
CA LEU A 163 1.55 6.87 -8.66
C LEU A 163 2.04 7.23 -10.08
N GLU A 164 2.29 8.51 -10.35
CA GLU A 164 2.83 8.95 -11.65
C GLU A 164 4.24 8.37 -11.91
N ALA A 165 5.07 8.29 -10.87
CA ALA A 165 6.43 7.76 -10.96
C ALA A 165 6.49 6.23 -11.07
N MET A 166 5.47 5.50 -10.61
CA MET A 166 5.43 4.04 -10.69
C MET A 166 5.14 3.58 -12.12
N PRO A 167 5.76 2.50 -12.63
CA PRO A 167 5.38 1.89 -13.90
C PRO A 167 3.99 1.21 -13.77
N PRO A 168 3.24 1.03 -14.87
CA PRO A 168 2.08 0.15 -14.86
C PRO A 168 2.53 -1.28 -14.54
N TRP A 169 1.69 -2.04 -13.84
CA TRP A 169 2.04 -3.39 -13.40
C TRP A 169 1.28 -4.51 -14.12
N GLN A 170 0.12 -4.18 -14.67
CA GLN A 170 -0.67 -5.05 -15.55
C GLN A 170 -0.88 -4.35 -16.89
N GLY A 171 -0.81 -5.10 -17.96
CA GLY A 171 -1.06 -4.61 -19.32
C GLY A 171 -2.37 -5.15 -19.87
N GLY A 172 -3.10 -4.30 -20.60
CA GLY A 172 -4.37 -4.67 -21.22
C GLY A 172 -5.06 -3.48 -21.87
N GLY A 173 -6.34 -3.60 -22.12
CA GLY A 173 -7.20 -2.47 -22.50
C GLY A 173 -7.34 -1.46 -21.38
N GLU A 174 -7.95 -0.31 -21.65
CA GLU A 174 -8.21 0.83 -20.75
C GLU A 174 -6.96 1.55 -20.24
N MET A 175 -5.92 0.83 -19.81
CA MET A 175 -4.71 1.41 -19.22
C MET A 175 -3.73 2.01 -20.24
N ILE A 176 -4.03 1.90 -21.54
CA ILE A 176 -3.21 2.41 -22.65
C ILE A 176 -3.80 3.70 -23.22
N GLU A 177 -2.94 4.60 -23.67
CA GLU A 177 -3.31 5.75 -24.48
C GLU A 177 -3.22 5.39 -25.98
N ARG A 178 -2.09 4.78 -26.37
CA ARG A 178 -1.85 4.32 -27.74
C ARG A 178 -1.09 2.98 -27.71
N VAL A 179 -1.46 2.09 -28.61
CA VAL A 179 -0.79 0.79 -28.77
C VAL A 179 -0.48 0.52 -30.24
N SER A 180 0.73 0.00 -30.48
CA SER A 180 1.15 -0.55 -31.76
C SER A 180 2.18 -1.65 -31.53
N PHE A 181 2.49 -2.44 -32.55
CA PHE A 181 3.58 -3.42 -32.44
C PHE A 181 4.97 -2.80 -32.23
N ALA A 182 5.13 -1.49 -32.47
CA ALA A 182 6.38 -0.77 -32.23
C ALA A 182 6.50 -0.25 -30.78
N GLY A 183 5.40 -0.20 -30.02
CA GLY A 183 5.41 0.28 -28.64
C GLY A 183 4.04 0.73 -28.16
N THR A 184 3.99 1.04 -26.88
CA THR A 184 2.76 1.45 -26.16
C THR A 184 3.03 2.70 -25.33
N THR A 185 2.09 3.65 -25.33
CA THR A 185 2.01 4.72 -24.34
C THR A 185 0.83 4.45 -23.42
N TYR A 186 0.99 4.87 -22.15
CA TYR A 186 0.05 4.54 -21.08
C TYR A 186 -0.87 5.70 -20.79
N ASN A 187 -2.06 5.38 -20.31
CA ASN A 187 -3.08 6.35 -19.91
C ASN A 187 -2.66 7.10 -18.63
N THR A 188 -3.38 8.18 -18.34
CA THR A 188 -3.21 8.95 -17.09
C THR A 188 -3.83 8.23 -15.89
N LEU A 189 -3.53 8.70 -14.68
CA LEU A 189 -4.18 8.24 -13.44
C LEU A 189 -5.71 8.51 -13.48
N PRO A 190 -6.52 7.60 -12.96
CA PRO A 190 -6.20 6.30 -12.36
C PRO A 190 -6.02 5.17 -13.36
N TYR A 191 -6.45 5.34 -14.61
CA TYR A 191 -6.55 4.31 -15.65
C TYR A 191 -5.24 3.57 -15.95
N LYS A 192 -4.10 4.22 -15.77
CA LYS A 192 -2.76 3.62 -15.88
C LYS A 192 -2.62 2.30 -15.11
N PHE A 193 -3.35 2.12 -14.02
CA PHE A 193 -3.31 0.96 -13.15
C PHE A 193 -4.55 0.06 -13.21
N GLU A 194 -5.53 0.41 -14.06
CA GLU A 194 -6.81 -0.28 -14.17
C GLU A 194 -6.91 -1.00 -15.53
N ALA A 195 -6.19 -2.11 -15.66
CA ALA A 195 -6.14 -2.89 -16.89
C ALA A 195 -7.36 -3.80 -17.06
N GLY A 196 -8.00 -3.72 -18.21
CA GLY A 196 -9.16 -4.54 -18.59
C GLY A 196 -10.49 -3.95 -18.12
N THR A 197 -11.58 -4.59 -18.49
CA THR A 197 -12.93 -4.15 -18.11
C THR A 197 -13.07 -4.17 -16.58
N PRO A 198 -13.46 -3.05 -15.96
CA PRO A 198 -13.62 -2.98 -14.51
C PRO A 198 -14.79 -3.85 -14.04
N ALA A 199 -14.84 -4.12 -12.73
CA ALA A 199 -15.93 -4.83 -12.07
C ALA A 199 -17.18 -3.93 -11.97
N VAL A 200 -17.83 -3.67 -13.10
CA VAL A 200 -18.92 -2.68 -13.25
C VAL A 200 -20.15 -3.02 -12.41
N ALA A 201 -20.44 -4.32 -12.25
CA ALA A 201 -21.61 -4.76 -11.50
C ALA A 201 -21.40 -4.68 -9.99
N GLU A 202 -20.16 -4.70 -9.54
CA GLU A 202 -19.75 -4.67 -8.13
C GLU A 202 -19.45 -3.24 -7.65
N ALA A 203 -19.17 -2.32 -8.55
CA ALA A 203 -18.90 -0.91 -8.23
C ALA A 203 -20.20 -0.11 -8.12
#